data_fcf0128042a968c9e30cd0e1ffa816a6
#
_entry.id   fcf0128042a968c9e30cd0e1ffa816a6
#
_cell.length_a   1.000
_cell.length_b   1.000
_cell.length_c   1.000
_cell.angle_alpha   90.00
_cell.angle_beta   90.00
_cell.angle_gamma   90.00
#
_symmetry.space_group_name_H-M   'P 1'
#
loop_
_entity.id
_entity.type
_entity.pdbx_description
1 polymer ?
#
loop_
_entity_poly.entity_id
_entity_poly.type
_entity_poly.pdbx_seq_one_letter_code
_entity_poly.pdbx_strand_id
1 'polypeptide(L)'
;MRERVIGSWDELQSAVFDNAWDETILRYRNNRVFRGVSDNRWGLVPSLNRCCPQNPALERHILRNFRKYGYADLTDCHSFWQLVAMGQQFGLPTRLLDWTYSPLVAAHFATEDINSYHIDGAIICCDMEKVNYCLPDALQEILRKESCNVFSMDMLDSVAADFSALQRLSPDPFAFFFEPSSTVNRIANQYALFSLSSDRDVLIDTLPCAEDAFLRLVIPAHLKLEIRDKLDYINISERMIYPGLDGICRWIARRYAPLGPMFHHPKGKDR
;
A
#
# COMPACT_ATOMS: atom_id res chain seq x y z
N MET A 1 -16.12 -3.67 4.21
CA MET A 1 -14.91 -4.54 4.02
C MET A 1 -15.14 -5.87 4.70
N ARG A 2 -14.97 -7.03 3.99
CA ARG A 2 -15.07 -8.38 4.57
C ARG A 2 -13.78 -8.71 5.33
N GLU A 3 -13.87 -9.57 6.38
CA GLU A 3 -12.71 -10.01 7.15
C GLU A 3 -12.60 -11.53 7.17
N ARG A 4 -11.35 -12.03 7.17
CA ARG A 4 -11.00 -13.43 7.35
C ARG A 4 -9.80 -13.53 8.28
N VAL A 5 -9.91 -14.31 9.36
CA VAL A 5 -8.79 -14.57 10.27
C VAL A 5 -7.96 -15.73 9.72
N ILE A 6 -6.64 -15.55 9.69
CA ILE A 6 -5.68 -16.54 9.20
C ILE A 6 -5.18 -17.40 10.36
N GLY A 7 -5.31 -18.70 10.24
CA GLY A 7 -4.91 -19.66 11.29
C GLY A 7 -3.49 -20.22 11.13
N SER A 8 -2.85 -20.07 9.93
CA SER A 8 -1.52 -20.60 9.65
C SER A 8 -0.86 -19.90 8.48
N TRP A 9 0.45 -20.12 8.30
CA TRP A 9 1.18 -19.69 7.10
C TRP A 9 0.58 -20.28 5.81
N ASP A 10 0.22 -21.55 5.82
CA ASP A 10 -0.34 -22.24 4.65
C ASP A 10 -1.71 -21.66 4.26
N GLU A 11 -2.50 -21.30 5.26
CA GLU A 11 -3.78 -20.61 5.03
C GLU A 11 -3.57 -19.20 4.47
N LEU A 12 -2.55 -18.45 4.96
CA LEU A 12 -2.19 -17.16 4.39
C LEU A 12 -1.84 -17.28 2.91
N GLN A 13 -0.96 -18.25 2.56
CA GLN A 13 -0.59 -18.48 1.16
C GLN A 13 -1.82 -18.83 0.31
N SER A 14 -2.68 -19.74 0.78
CA SER A 14 -3.90 -20.08 0.07
C SER A 14 -4.80 -18.85 -0.14
N ALA A 15 -5.00 -18.04 0.90
CA ALA A 15 -5.87 -16.86 0.85
C ALA A 15 -5.39 -15.77 -0.12
N VAL A 16 -4.08 -15.56 -0.24
CA VAL A 16 -3.54 -14.54 -1.16
C VAL A 16 -3.59 -14.96 -2.62
N PHE A 17 -3.58 -16.27 -2.90
CA PHE A 17 -3.74 -16.83 -4.25
C PHE A 17 -5.19 -17.20 -4.59
N ASP A 18 -6.12 -17.05 -3.64
CA ASP A 18 -7.53 -17.34 -3.86
C ASP A 18 -8.10 -16.48 -5.00
N ASN A 19 -8.79 -17.13 -5.97
CA ASN A 19 -9.26 -16.50 -7.21
C ASN A 19 -8.18 -15.79 -8.05
N ALA A 20 -6.93 -16.22 -7.97
CA ALA A 20 -5.85 -15.66 -8.78
C ALA A 20 -5.67 -16.37 -10.14
N TRP A 21 -6.28 -17.54 -10.32
CA TRP A 21 -6.24 -18.25 -11.58
C TRP A 21 -7.16 -17.61 -12.62
N ASP A 22 -6.61 -17.27 -13.78
CA ASP A 22 -7.34 -16.74 -14.93
C ASP A 22 -7.44 -17.82 -16.02
N GLU A 23 -8.65 -18.29 -16.26
CA GLU A 23 -8.95 -19.35 -17.23
C GLU A 23 -8.69 -18.95 -18.69
N THR A 24 -8.75 -17.64 -18.98
CA THR A 24 -8.61 -17.14 -20.36
C THR A 24 -7.16 -17.17 -20.84
N ILE A 25 -6.25 -16.90 -19.94
CA ILE A 25 -4.80 -16.85 -20.23
C ILE A 25 -4.03 -18.03 -19.61
N LEU A 26 -4.70 -18.88 -18.86
CA LEU A 26 -4.13 -20.05 -18.15
C LEU A 26 -2.94 -19.67 -17.27
N ARG A 27 -3.09 -18.61 -16.45
CA ARG A 27 -2.07 -18.06 -15.57
C ARG A 27 -2.65 -17.63 -14.23
N TYR A 28 -1.80 -17.67 -13.18
CA TYR A 28 -2.10 -17.00 -11.92
C TYR A 28 -1.89 -15.51 -12.11
N ARG A 29 -2.95 -14.78 -12.36
CA ARG A 29 -3.00 -13.32 -12.44
C ARG A 29 -4.31 -12.81 -11.87
N ASN A 30 -4.24 -11.72 -11.14
CA ASN A 30 -5.42 -11.00 -10.69
C ASN A 30 -5.13 -9.51 -10.66
N ASN A 31 -6.19 -8.71 -10.62
CA ASN A 31 -6.13 -7.25 -10.51
C ASN A 31 -6.11 -6.79 -9.05
N ARG A 32 -5.54 -7.61 -8.14
CA ARG A 32 -5.47 -7.30 -6.71
C ARG A 32 -4.18 -6.61 -6.36
N VAL A 33 -4.32 -5.69 -5.41
CA VAL A 33 -3.21 -5.05 -4.72
C VAL A 33 -3.35 -5.27 -3.22
N PHE A 34 -2.24 -5.18 -2.52
CA PHE A 34 -2.16 -5.56 -1.12
C PHE A 34 -1.53 -4.44 -0.30
N ARG A 35 -2.01 -4.28 0.94
CA ARG A 35 -1.43 -3.36 1.91
C ARG A 35 -1.30 -4.05 3.26
N GLY A 36 -0.09 -4.15 3.80
CA GLY A 36 0.18 -4.67 5.15
C GLY A 36 0.06 -3.57 6.20
N VAL A 37 -0.56 -3.91 7.33
CA VAL A 37 -0.63 -3.04 8.52
C VAL A 37 -0.28 -3.84 9.76
N SER A 38 0.58 -3.28 10.63
CA SER A 38 1.05 -3.95 11.85
C SER A 38 -0.01 -4.02 12.94
N ASP A 39 -1.03 -3.19 12.88
CA ASP A 39 -2.18 -3.19 13.79
C ASP A 39 -3.47 -3.36 12.98
N ASN A 40 -4.19 -4.44 13.22
CA ASN A 40 -5.45 -4.77 12.54
C ASN A 40 -6.55 -3.70 12.71
N ARG A 41 -6.46 -2.85 13.74
CA ARG A 41 -7.42 -1.77 13.99
C ARG A 41 -7.24 -0.59 13.03
N TRP A 42 -6.10 -0.53 12.31
CA TRP A 42 -5.85 0.57 11.38
C TRP A 42 -6.69 0.41 10.11
N GLY A 43 -7.44 1.49 9.79
CA GLY A 43 -8.19 1.62 8.55
C GLY A 43 -7.34 2.16 7.40
N LEU A 44 -7.99 2.36 6.26
CA LEU A 44 -7.37 2.97 5.07
C LEU A 44 -7.35 4.50 5.18
N VAL A 45 -6.80 5.01 6.29
CA VAL A 45 -6.69 6.44 6.57
C VAL A 45 -5.32 6.95 6.14
N PRO A 46 -5.23 7.88 5.18
CA PRO A 46 -3.98 8.49 4.73
C PRO A 46 -3.23 9.21 5.86
N SER A 47 -1.90 9.33 5.73
CA SER A 47 -1.06 10.00 6.73
C SER A 47 -1.45 11.45 6.96
N LEU A 48 -1.83 12.16 5.91
CA LEU A 48 -2.32 13.53 5.99
C LEU A 48 -3.55 13.67 6.90
N ASN A 49 -4.51 12.75 6.77
CA ASN A 49 -5.74 12.75 7.56
C ASN A 49 -5.47 12.42 9.03
N ARG A 50 -4.47 11.57 9.31
CA ARG A 50 -4.04 11.29 10.70
C ARG A 50 -3.32 12.45 11.35
N CYS A 51 -2.42 13.13 10.61
CA CYS A 51 -1.63 14.24 11.14
C CYS A 51 -2.42 15.55 11.25
N CYS A 52 -3.34 15.79 10.32
CA CYS A 52 -3.95 17.11 10.12
C CYS A 52 -5.43 17.01 9.70
N PRO A 53 -6.30 16.46 10.55
CA PRO A 53 -7.68 16.14 10.15
C PRO A 53 -8.53 17.38 9.84
N GLN A 54 -8.20 18.55 10.40
CA GLN A 54 -9.11 19.71 10.39
C GLN A 54 -8.70 20.85 9.44
N ASN A 55 -7.63 20.71 8.65
CA ASN A 55 -7.15 21.82 7.80
C ASN A 55 -6.96 21.41 6.33
N PRO A 56 -7.95 21.66 5.47
CA PRO A 56 -7.86 21.31 4.04
C PRO A 56 -6.74 22.06 3.28
N ALA A 57 -6.40 23.27 3.72
CA ALA A 57 -5.37 24.09 3.06
C ALA A 57 -3.95 23.59 3.34
N LEU A 58 -3.79 22.74 4.36
CA LEU A 58 -2.48 22.30 4.82
C LEU A 58 -1.74 21.44 3.80
N GLU A 59 -2.44 20.63 3.02
CA GLU A 59 -1.83 19.79 2.00
C GLU A 59 -1.09 20.62 0.94
N ARG A 60 -1.71 21.69 0.46
CA ARG A 60 -1.03 22.62 -0.46
C ARG A 60 0.17 23.29 0.18
N HIS A 61 0.06 23.66 1.45
CA HIS A 61 1.15 24.29 2.19
C HIS A 61 2.32 23.33 2.40
N ILE A 62 2.05 22.07 2.75
CA ILE A 62 3.05 21.01 2.89
C ILE A 62 3.78 20.79 1.57
N LEU A 63 3.06 20.60 0.46
CA LEU A 63 3.66 20.37 -0.87
C LEU A 63 4.46 21.58 -1.36
N ARG A 64 3.98 22.82 -1.10
CA ARG A 64 4.72 24.03 -1.40
C ARG A 64 6.04 24.10 -0.64
N ASN A 65 6.03 23.80 0.66
CA ASN A 65 7.24 23.78 1.47
C ASN A 65 8.19 22.66 1.06
N PHE A 66 7.67 21.49 0.75
CA PHE A 66 8.46 20.37 0.23
C PHE A 66 9.19 20.76 -1.05
N ARG A 67 8.50 21.36 -2.03
CA ARG A 67 9.14 21.90 -3.25
C ARG A 67 10.17 22.98 -2.94
N LYS A 68 9.88 23.87 -2.01
CA LYS A 68 10.78 24.97 -1.64
C LYS A 68 12.08 24.48 -1.00
N TYR A 69 11.97 23.61 0.00
CA TYR A 69 13.13 23.14 0.78
C TYR A 69 13.86 21.97 0.10
N GLY A 70 13.17 21.15 -0.68
CA GLY A 70 13.73 20.05 -1.47
C GLY A 70 14.19 20.47 -2.87
N TYR A 71 14.30 21.76 -3.18
CA TYR A 71 14.52 22.27 -4.54
C TYR A 71 15.69 21.60 -5.27
N ALA A 72 16.80 21.37 -4.58
CA ALA A 72 17.99 20.75 -5.15
C ALA A 72 17.79 19.27 -5.52
N ASP A 73 16.97 18.56 -4.76
CA ASP A 73 16.69 17.12 -4.95
C ASP A 73 15.47 16.87 -5.86
N LEU A 74 14.72 17.91 -6.18
CA LEU A 74 13.49 17.86 -6.97
C LEU A 74 13.66 18.45 -8.38
N THR A 75 14.89 18.56 -8.88
CA THR A 75 15.21 19.14 -10.21
C THR A 75 14.53 18.39 -11.35
N ASP A 76 14.41 17.06 -11.23
CA ASP A 76 13.77 16.19 -12.22
C ASP A 76 12.27 15.97 -11.97
N CYS A 77 11.71 16.68 -10.99
CA CYS A 77 10.29 16.63 -10.66
C CYS A 77 9.50 17.67 -11.45
N HIS A 78 8.96 17.26 -12.60
CA HIS A 78 8.32 18.15 -13.57
C HIS A 78 6.80 18.23 -13.46
N SER A 79 6.17 17.29 -12.75
CA SER A 79 4.73 17.26 -12.60
C SER A 79 4.25 17.36 -11.13
N PHE A 80 2.97 17.69 -10.98
CA PHE A 80 2.32 17.71 -9.67
C PHE A 80 2.27 16.30 -9.06
N TRP A 81 1.95 15.28 -9.87
CA TRP A 81 1.84 13.91 -9.41
C TRP A 81 3.18 13.30 -9.01
N GLN A 82 4.25 13.66 -9.74
CA GLN A 82 5.62 13.31 -9.34
C GLN A 82 5.98 13.91 -7.98
N LEU A 83 5.63 15.19 -7.74
CA LEU A 83 5.89 15.84 -6.48
C LEU A 83 5.19 15.15 -5.30
N VAL A 84 3.92 14.80 -5.47
CA VAL A 84 3.13 14.12 -4.44
C VAL A 84 3.69 12.72 -4.16
N ALA A 85 4.00 11.96 -5.21
CA ALA A 85 4.58 10.62 -5.10
C ALA A 85 5.96 10.63 -4.42
N MET A 86 6.83 11.58 -4.79
CA MET A 86 8.13 11.79 -4.13
C MET A 86 7.92 12.14 -2.65
N GLY A 87 7.02 13.07 -2.35
CA GLY A 87 6.71 13.41 -0.96
C GLY A 87 6.29 12.20 -0.15
N GLN A 88 5.39 11.37 -0.66
CA GLN A 88 4.95 10.13 -0.01
C GLN A 88 6.13 9.19 0.30
N GLN A 89 7.02 8.99 -0.66
CA GLN A 89 8.17 8.09 -0.51
C GLN A 89 9.15 8.53 0.58
N PHE A 90 9.32 9.83 0.74
CA PHE A 90 10.20 10.41 1.76
C PHE A 90 9.48 10.71 3.09
N GLY A 91 8.24 10.24 3.25
CA GLY A 91 7.51 10.31 4.51
C GLY A 91 6.76 11.63 4.73
N LEU A 92 6.59 12.45 3.69
CA LEU A 92 5.73 13.61 3.76
C LEU A 92 4.28 13.17 4.01
N PRO A 93 3.53 13.79 4.93
CA PRO A 93 2.11 13.51 5.05
C PRO A 93 1.35 13.86 3.77
N THR A 94 0.78 12.86 3.12
CA THR A 94 -0.02 12.99 1.90
C THR A 94 -1.37 12.28 2.03
N ARG A 95 -2.27 12.50 1.07
CA ARG A 95 -3.52 11.74 0.94
C ARG A 95 -3.35 10.39 0.24
N LEU A 96 -2.12 10.01 -0.10
CA LEU A 96 -1.84 8.72 -0.74
C LEU A 96 -1.85 7.57 0.28
N LEU A 97 -2.23 6.40 -0.19
CA LEU A 97 -2.02 5.13 0.49
C LEU A 97 -1.08 4.27 -0.34
N ASP A 98 -0.08 3.69 0.32
CA ASP A 98 0.85 2.76 -0.32
C ASP A 98 0.21 1.38 -0.46
N TRP A 99 0.42 0.77 -1.61
CA TRP A 99 0.03 -0.59 -1.95
C TRP A 99 1.19 -1.31 -2.61
N THR A 100 1.07 -2.62 -2.71
CA THR A 100 2.01 -3.47 -3.44
C THR A 100 1.27 -4.53 -4.25
N TYR A 101 1.83 -4.90 -5.39
CA TYR A 101 1.35 -6.07 -6.15
C TYR A 101 1.74 -7.40 -5.49
N SER A 102 2.71 -7.39 -4.57
CA SER A 102 3.18 -8.60 -3.90
C SER A 102 2.49 -8.82 -2.55
N PRO A 103 1.69 -9.88 -2.39
CA PRO A 103 1.09 -10.21 -1.10
C PRO A 103 2.12 -10.52 -0.02
N LEU A 104 3.31 -11.02 -0.41
CA LEU A 104 4.39 -11.32 0.54
C LEU A 104 5.10 -10.05 1.02
N VAL A 105 5.19 -9.01 0.17
CA VAL A 105 5.64 -7.68 0.61
C VAL A 105 4.63 -7.06 1.58
N ALA A 106 3.33 -7.22 1.33
CA ALA A 106 2.31 -6.79 2.29
C ALA A 106 2.39 -7.56 3.61
N ALA A 107 2.66 -8.89 3.57
CA ALA A 107 2.91 -9.69 4.77
C ALA A 107 4.14 -9.20 5.54
N HIS A 108 5.19 -8.74 4.84
CA HIS A 108 6.34 -8.08 5.46
C HIS A 108 5.87 -6.85 6.27
N PHE A 109 5.15 -5.91 5.66
CA PHE A 109 4.68 -4.71 6.36
C PHE A 109 3.72 -5.01 7.51
N ALA A 110 2.92 -6.08 7.42
CA ALA A 110 2.04 -6.50 8.51
C ALA A 110 2.81 -7.07 9.71
N THR A 111 4.08 -7.46 9.53
CA THR A 111 4.89 -8.16 10.54
C THR A 111 6.25 -7.51 10.82
N GLU A 112 6.55 -6.33 10.28
CA GLU A 112 7.89 -5.72 10.43
C GLU A 112 8.12 -5.05 11.78
N ASP A 113 7.06 -4.50 12.39
CA ASP A 113 7.18 -3.76 13.65
C ASP A 113 7.19 -4.71 14.86
N ILE A 114 8.36 -4.92 15.43
CA ILE A 114 8.57 -5.77 16.62
C ILE A 114 7.74 -5.27 17.82
N ASN A 115 7.55 -3.97 17.96
CA ASN A 115 6.77 -3.41 19.07
C ASN A 115 5.28 -3.76 18.98
N SER A 116 4.81 -4.15 17.80
CA SER A 116 3.42 -4.53 17.52
C SER A 116 3.20 -6.04 17.48
N TYR A 117 4.17 -6.87 17.91
CA TYR A 117 4.02 -8.34 17.86
C TYR A 117 2.96 -8.89 18.83
N HIS A 118 2.55 -8.11 19.81
CA HIS A 118 1.48 -8.45 20.74
C HIS A 118 0.08 -8.07 20.25
N ILE A 119 -0.02 -7.45 19.06
CA ILE A 119 -1.26 -6.98 18.44
C ILE A 119 -1.44 -7.72 17.11
N ASP A 120 -2.67 -8.08 16.75
CA ASP A 120 -2.96 -8.65 15.43
C ASP A 120 -2.62 -7.65 14.34
N GLY A 121 -2.00 -8.13 13.27
CA GLY A 121 -1.78 -7.38 12.05
C GLY A 121 -2.81 -7.72 10.99
N ALA A 122 -2.74 -7.08 9.83
CA ALA A 122 -3.58 -7.46 8.71
C ALA A 122 -2.93 -7.20 7.36
N ILE A 123 -3.39 -7.95 6.34
CA ILE A 123 -3.20 -7.63 4.93
C ILE A 123 -4.55 -7.22 4.38
N ILE A 124 -4.63 -6.01 3.85
CA ILE A 124 -5.80 -5.52 3.14
C ILE A 124 -5.58 -5.83 1.66
N CYS A 125 -6.49 -6.61 1.08
CA CYS A 125 -6.51 -6.93 -0.33
C CYS A 125 -7.56 -6.05 -1.02
N CYS A 126 -7.23 -5.43 -2.13
CA CYS A 126 -8.16 -4.64 -2.92
C CYS A 126 -8.20 -5.15 -4.36
N ASP A 127 -9.40 -5.36 -4.87
CA ASP A 127 -9.67 -5.60 -6.28
C ASP A 127 -9.78 -4.25 -7.00
N MET A 128 -8.74 -3.87 -7.73
CA MET A 128 -8.68 -2.58 -8.42
C MET A 128 -9.75 -2.42 -9.49
N GLU A 129 -10.12 -3.51 -10.16
CA GLU A 129 -11.11 -3.47 -11.22
C GLU A 129 -12.46 -3.01 -10.69
N LYS A 130 -12.86 -3.49 -9.51
CA LYS A 130 -14.10 -3.06 -8.85
C LYS A 130 -14.05 -1.58 -8.47
N VAL A 131 -12.91 -1.07 -8.04
CA VAL A 131 -12.73 0.36 -7.76
C VAL A 131 -12.80 1.17 -9.06
N ASN A 132 -12.21 0.68 -10.15
CA ASN A 132 -12.20 1.34 -11.45
C ASN A 132 -13.60 1.46 -12.08
N TYR A 133 -14.56 0.58 -11.76
CA TYR A 133 -15.96 0.73 -12.21
C TYR A 133 -16.62 2.02 -11.74
N CYS A 134 -16.09 2.66 -10.72
CA CYS A 134 -16.61 3.88 -10.12
C CYS A 134 -15.95 5.15 -10.62
N LEU A 135 -15.01 5.02 -11.53
CA LEU A 135 -14.33 6.15 -12.12
C LEU A 135 -15.26 6.93 -13.04
N PRO A 136 -15.12 8.27 -13.11
CA PRO A 136 -15.74 9.07 -14.14
C PRO A 136 -15.41 8.56 -15.54
N ASP A 137 -16.33 8.70 -16.49
CA ASP A 137 -16.18 8.21 -17.87
C ASP A 137 -14.87 8.64 -18.52
N ALA A 138 -14.43 9.87 -18.28
CA ALA A 138 -13.17 10.38 -18.82
C ALA A 138 -11.94 9.58 -18.36
N LEU A 139 -11.92 9.13 -17.11
CA LEU A 139 -10.86 8.30 -16.56
C LEU A 139 -10.97 6.85 -17.02
N GLN A 140 -12.17 6.30 -17.09
CA GLN A 140 -12.39 4.95 -17.64
C GLN A 140 -11.97 4.87 -19.11
N GLU A 141 -12.21 5.93 -19.91
CA GLU A 141 -11.82 5.98 -21.31
C GLU A 141 -10.30 5.94 -21.48
N ILE A 142 -9.55 6.61 -20.61
CA ILE A 142 -8.08 6.56 -20.62
C ILE A 142 -7.60 5.15 -20.33
N LEU A 143 -8.10 4.49 -19.29
CA LEU A 143 -7.71 3.12 -18.97
C LEU A 143 -8.02 2.16 -20.13
N ARG A 144 -9.18 2.32 -20.79
CA ARG A 144 -9.55 1.51 -21.96
C ARG A 144 -8.62 1.75 -23.14
N LYS A 145 -8.31 3.01 -23.45
CA LYS A 145 -7.43 3.40 -24.54
C LYS A 145 -6.01 2.85 -24.35
N GLU A 146 -5.49 2.93 -23.16
CA GLU A 146 -4.14 2.44 -22.82
C GLU A 146 -4.12 0.93 -22.49
N SER A 147 -5.27 0.26 -22.52
CA SER A 147 -5.42 -1.19 -22.19
C SER A 147 -4.80 -1.56 -20.84
N CYS A 148 -5.05 -0.76 -19.81
CA CYS A 148 -4.49 -0.93 -18.47
C CYS A 148 -5.56 -0.75 -17.37
N ASN A 149 -5.22 -1.19 -16.15
CA ASN A 149 -6.09 -1.11 -14.96
C ASN A 149 -5.56 -0.13 -13.90
N VAL A 150 -4.43 0.54 -14.18
CA VAL A 150 -3.75 1.46 -13.27
C VAL A 150 -3.22 2.65 -14.06
N PHE A 151 -3.26 3.84 -13.48
CA PHE A 151 -2.77 5.04 -14.15
C PHE A 151 -1.24 5.16 -14.04
N SER A 152 -0.60 5.62 -15.11
CA SER A 152 0.72 6.22 -15.01
C SER A 152 0.60 7.69 -14.60
N MET A 153 1.71 8.29 -14.18
CA MET A 153 1.72 9.73 -13.87
C MET A 153 1.40 10.59 -15.09
N ASP A 154 1.89 10.20 -16.27
CA ASP A 154 1.64 10.93 -17.54
C ASP A 154 0.14 10.92 -17.89
N MET A 155 -0.56 9.81 -17.64
CA MET A 155 -2.01 9.74 -17.81
C MET A 155 -2.71 10.73 -16.87
N LEU A 156 -2.28 10.81 -15.60
CA LEU A 156 -2.85 11.73 -14.64
C LEU A 156 -2.57 13.20 -15.02
N ASP A 157 -1.35 13.51 -15.45
CA ASP A 157 -0.99 14.84 -15.92
C ASP A 157 -1.84 15.29 -17.10
N SER A 158 -2.26 14.35 -17.95
CA SER A 158 -3.10 14.66 -19.13
C SER A 158 -4.52 15.07 -18.78
N VAL A 159 -5.04 14.71 -17.58
CA VAL A 159 -6.44 14.94 -17.18
C VAL A 159 -6.60 15.87 -16.00
N ALA A 160 -5.63 15.96 -15.12
CA ALA A 160 -5.71 16.78 -13.92
C ALA A 160 -4.35 17.32 -13.51
N ALA A 161 -4.18 18.62 -13.57
CA ALA A 161 -2.94 19.30 -13.20
C ALA A 161 -2.68 19.33 -11.69
N ASP A 162 -3.73 19.13 -10.88
CA ASP A 162 -3.68 19.12 -9.41
C ASP A 162 -4.92 18.45 -8.80
N PHE A 163 -4.97 18.34 -7.47
CA PHE A 163 -6.13 17.77 -6.77
C PHE A 163 -7.44 18.53 -7.03
N SER A 164 -7.38 19.84 -7.24
CA SER A 164 -8.58 20.64 -7.51
C SER A 164 -9.13 20.36 -8.91
N ALA A 165 -8.24 20.16 -9.87
CA ALA A 165 -8.62 19.74 -11.23
C ALA A 165 -9.22 18.32 -11.20
N LEU A 166 -8.58 17.40 -10.46
CA LEU A 166 -9.08 16.04 -10.28
C LEU A 166 -10.49 16.01 -9.68
N GLN A 167 -10.74 16.77 -8.62
CA GLN A 167 -12.03 16.80 -7.93
C GLN A 167 -13.16 17.33 -8.83
N ARG A 168 -12.85 18.17 -9.81
CA ARG A 168 -13.82 18.68 -10.78
C ARG A 168 -14.25 17.69 -11.87
N LEU A 169 -13.58 16.54 -11.99
CA LEU A 169 -13.94 15.52 -12.99
C LEU A 169 -15.27 14.83 -12.68
N SER A 170 -15.72 14.84 -11.43
CA SER A 170 -17.00 14.29 -11.02
C SER A 170 -17.57 15.05 -9.82
N PRO A 171 -18.89 15.23 -9.72
CA PRO A 171 -19.54 15.73 -8.52
C PRO A 171 -19.48 14.72 -7.37
N ASP A 172 -19.41 13.43 -7.69
CA ASP A 172 -19.30 12.35 -6.69
C ASP A 172 -17.84 11.97 -6.44
N PRO A 173 -17.47 11.66 -5.19
CA PRO A 173 -16.13 11.17 -4.87
C PRO A 173 -15.83 9.84 -5.56
N PHE A 174 -14.62 9.69 -6.04
CA PHE A 174 -14.10 8.46 -6.64
C PHE A 174 -12.67 8.20 -6.17
N ALA A 175 -12.19 7.00 -6.37
CA ALA A 175 -10.81 6.64 -6.07
C ALA A 175 -10.18 5.87 -7.24
N PHE A 176 -8.85 5.92 -7.32
CA PHE A 176 -8.08 5.23 -8.34
C PHE A 176 -6.70 4.84 -7.82
N PHE A 177 -6.04 3.99 -8.60
CA PHE A 177 -4.66 3.56 -8.36
C PHE A 177 -3.73 4.10 -9.44
N PHE A 178 -2.51 4.45 -9.05
CA PHE A 178 -1.50 4.89 -10.00
C PHE A 178 -0.10 4.43 -9.61
N GLU A 179 0.74 4.22 -10.61
CA GLU A 179 2.12 3.81 -10.44
C GLU A 179 3.03 5.03 -10.45
N PRO A 180 3.91 5.16 -9.43
CA PRO A 180 4.99 6.15 -9.47
C PRO A 180 6.05 5.75 -10.49
N SER A 181 6.80 6.72 -11.03
CA SER A 181 7.97 6.43 -11.86
C SER A 181 8.97 5.61 -11.07
N SER A 182 9.44 4.50 -11.65
CA SER A 182 10.34 3.52 -10.98
C SER A 182 11.80 3.99 -10.87
N THR A 183 12.05 5.28 -10.86
CA THR A 183 13.39 5.88 -10.78
C THR A 183 14.08 5.63 -9.43
N VAL A 184 13.34 5.26 -8.40
CA VAL A 184 13.88 4.96 -7.06
C VAL A 184 13.81 3.45 -6.82
N ASN A 185 14.96 2.83 -6.53
CA ASN A 185 15.07 1.38 -6.26
C ASN A 185 14.07 0.86 -5.21
N ARG A 186 13.67 1.69 -4.27
CA ARG A 186 12.69 1.34 -3.23
C ARG A 186 11.32 1.03 -3.84
N ILE A 187 10.87 1.79 -4.85
CA ILE A 187 9.60 1.55 -5.52
C ILE A 187 9.60 0.20 -6.22
N ALA A 188 10.66 -0.07 -6.99
CA ALA A 188 10.80 -1.31 -7.72
C ALA A 188 10.82 -2.53 -6.78
N ASN A 189 11.59 -2.47 -5.69
CA ASN A 189 11.71 -3.56 -4.72
C ASN A 189 10.42 -3.82 -3.93
N GLN A 190 9.62 -2.80 -3.71
CA GLN A 190 8.33 -2.92 -3.02
C GLN A 190 7.18 -3.26 -3.98
N TYR A 191 7.41 -3.29 -5.28
CA TYR A 191 6.33 -3.42 -6.29
C TYR A 191 5.21 -2.42 -6.01
N ALA A 192 5.60 -1.17 -5.70
CA ALA A 192 4.73 -0.18 -5.09
C ALA A 192 3.85 0.54 -6.10
N LEU A 193 2.63 0.80 -5.68
CA LEU A 193 1.71 1.73 -6.31
C LEU A 193 0.96 2.50 -5.22
N PHE A 194 0.26 3.56 -5.64
CA PHE A 194 -0.50 4.39 -4.72
C PHE A 194 -1.97 4.38 -5.05
N SER A 195 -2.83 4.53 -4.02
CA SER A 195 -4.22 4.91 -4.23
C SER A 195 -4.50 6.30 -3.70
N LEU A 196 -5.52 6.92 -4.27
CA LEU A 196 -5.95 8.27 -3.95
C LEU A 196 -7.48 8.35 -4.05
N SER A 197 -8.12 9.01 -3.09
CA SER A 197 -9.49 9.50 -3.22
C SER A 197 -9.51 10.92 -3.79
N SER A 198 -10.42 11.19 -4.74
CA SER A 198 -10.61 12.53 -5.31
C SER A 198 -11.00 13.55 -4.25
N ASP A 199 -11.79 13.11 -3.26
CA ASP A 199 -12.11 13.89 -2.06
C ASP A 199 -11.24 13.42 -0.89
N ARG A 200 -10.54 14.36 -0.25
CA ARG A 200 -9.66 14.13 0.89
C ARG A 200 -10.39 13.51 2.08
N ASP A 201 -11.65 13.91 2.29
CA ASP A 201 -12.41 13.54 3.49
C ASP A 201 -13.19 12.22 3.30
N VAL A 202 -13.13 11.63 2.10
CA VAL A 202 -13.74 10.35 1.77
C VAL A 202 -12.69 9.26 1.65
N LEU A 203 -12.77 8.24 2.51
CA LEU A 203 -11.85 7.10 2.48
C LEU A 203 -12.22 6.14 1.35
N ILE A 204 -11.21 5.54 0.72
CA ILE A 204 -11.38 4.65 -0.43
C ILE A 204 -12.32 3.47 -0.15
N ASP A 205 -12.31 2.92 1.05
CA ASP A 205 -13.14 1.78 1.47
C ASP A 205 -14.54 2.18 1.93
N THR A 206 -14.86 3.48 1.99
CA THR A 206 -16.20 3.99 2.29
C THR A 206 -16.99 4.40 1.03
N LEU A 207 -16.36 4.36 -0.14
CA LEU A 207 -17.05 4.61 -1.40
C LEU A 207 -18.12 3.54 -1.65
N PRO A 208 -19.36 3.92 -2.03
CA PRO A 208 -20.47 2.97 -2.19
C PRO A 208 -20.16 1.83 -3.17
N CYS A 209 -19.44 2.13 -4.22
CA CYS A 209 -19.05 1.18 -5.25
C CYS A 209 -17.89 0.25 -4.81
N ALA A 210 -17.19 0.57 -3.75
CA ALA A 210 -16.04 -0.19 -3.28
C ALA A 210 -16.41 -1.22 -2.18
N GLU A 211 -17.70 -1.42 -1.88
CA GLU A 211 -18.17 -2.27 -0.78
C GLU A 211 -17.60 -3.69 -0.84
N ASP A 212 -17.60 -4.29 -2.03
CA ASP A 212 -17.09 -5.64 -2.28
C ASP A 212 -15.65 -5.69 -2.81
N ALA A 213 -14.98 -4.54 -2.94
CA ALA A 213 -13.62 -4.48 -3.46
C ALA A 213 -12.57 -4.89 -2.44
N PHE A 214 -12.88 -4.83 -1.14
CA PHE A 214 -11.90 -4.99 -0.07
C PHE A 214 -12.12 -6.25 0.76
N LEU A 215 -11.01 -6.98 1.00
CA LEU A 215 -10.91 -8.10 1.92
C LEU A 215 -9.75 -7.84 2.90
N ARG A 216 -10.02 -8.02 4.20
CA ARG A 216 -9.02 -7.95 5.26
C ARG A 216 -8.64 -9.35 5.72
N LEU A 217 -7.39 -9.74 5.56
CA LEU A 217 -6.81 -10.97 6.10
C LEU A 217 -6.15 -10.61 7.42
N VAL A 218 -6.77 -11.00 8.54
CA VAL A 218 -6.26 -10.73 9.88
C VAL A 218 -5.19 -11.76 10.22
N ILE A 219 -4.00 -11.27 10.59
CA ILE A 219 -2.86 -12.07 11.03
C ILE A 219 -2.80 -12.01 12.56
N PRO A 220 -3.18 -13.07 13.27
CA PRO A 220 -3.08 -13.11 14.73
C PRO A 220 -1.67 -12.84 15.22
N ALA A 221 -1.56 -12.15 16.35
CA ALA A 221 -0.30 -11.75 16.98
C ALA A 221 0.70 -12.91 17.09
N HIS A 222 0.23 -14.10 17.51
CA HIS A 222 1.07 -15.29 17.68
C HIS A 222 1.67 -15.85 16.37
N LEU A 223 1.11 -15.51 15.21
CA LEU A 223 1.63 -15.95 13.90
C LEU A 223 2.65 -14.97 13.31
N LYS A 224 2.72 -13.73 13.80
CA LYS A 224 3.57 -12.71 13.18
C LYS A 224 5.04 -13.10 13.11
N LEU A 225 5.58 -13.67 14.19
CA LEU A 225 6.97 -14.09 14.23
C LEU A 225 7.24 -15.24 13.24
N GLU A 226 6.38 -16.25 13.21
CA GLU A 226 6.51 -17.36 12.27
C GLU A 226 6.48 -16.88 10.82
N ILE A 227 5.53 -16.00 10.50
CA ILE A 227 5.42 -15.40 9.15
C ILE A 227 6.67 -14.61 8.83
N ARG A 228 7.17 -13.78 9.77
CA ARG A 228 8.37 -12.99 9.60
C ARG A 228 9.60 -13.83 9.27
N ASP A 229 9.81 -14.91 10.03
CA ASP A 229 10.94 -15.80 9.84
C ASP A 229 10.85 -16.56 8.49
N LYS A 230 9.65 -17.02 8.12
CA LYS A 230 9.42 -17.67 6.82
C LYS A 230 9.65 -16.71 5.65
N LEU A 231 9.27 -15.45 5.78
CA LEU A 231 9.56 -14.41 4.78
C LEU A 231 11.07 -14.20 4.60
N ASP A 232 11.86 -14.23 5.68
CA ASP A 232 13.32 -14.15 5.60
C ASP A 232 13.92 -15.32 4.79
N TYR A 233 13.41 -16.55 4.98
CA TYR A 233 13.86 -17.73 4.23
C TYR A 233 13.64 -17.60 2.72
N ILE A 234 12.61 -16.89 2.30
CA ILE A 234 12.30 -16.65 0.88
C ILE A 234 12.79 -15.28 0.38
N ASN A 235 13.73 -14.66 1.13
CA ASN A 235 14.36 -13.37 0.83
C ASN A 235 13.45 -12.15 0.83
N ILE A 236 12.28 -12.21 1.45
CA ILE A 236 11.43 -11.03 1.70
C ILE A 236 11.82 -10.43 3.07
N SER A 237 12.80 -9.57 3.08
CA SER A 237 13.35 -8.98 4.30
C SER A 237 13.61 -7.49 4.14
N GLU A 238 13.97 -6.81 5.24
CA GLU A 238 14.28 -5.38 5.23
C GLU A 238 15.39 -5.05 4.22
N ARG A 239 16.35 -5.95 3.97
CA ARG A 239 17.40 -5.75 2.97
C ARG A 239 16.87 -5.60 1.54
N MET A 240 15.80 -6.34 1.23
CA MET A 240 15.14 -6.26 -0.09
C MET A 240 14.19 -5.07 -0.15
N ILE A 241 13.37 -4.89 0.88
CA ILE A 241 12.32 -3.87 0.95
C ILE A 241 12.91 -2.46 1.02
N TYR A 242 13.99 -2.28 1.79
CA TYR A 242 14.68 -1.00 1.98
C TYR A 242 16.11 -1.10 1.45
N PRO A 243 16.33 -0.77 0.16
CA PRO A 243 17.66 -0.88 -0.43
C PRO A 243 18.68 0.04 0.26
N GLY A 244 19.92 -0.42 0.36
CA GLY A 244 21.01 0.31 0.98
C GLY A 244 21.27 -0.08 2.43
N LEU A 245 22.13 0.71 3.11
CA LEU A 245 22.59 0.42 4.48
C LEU A 245 21.44 0.42 5.50
N ASP A 246 20.43 1.24 5.32
CA ASP A 246 19.25 1.29 6.19
C ASP A 246 18.57 -0.07 6.30
N GLY A 247 18.28 -0.71 5.19
CA GLY A 247 17.63 -2.03 5.18
C GLY A 247 18.53 -3.13 5.75
N ILE A 248 19.83 -3.08 5.45
CA ILE A 248 20.80 -4.00 6.00
C ILE A 248 20.88 -3.87 7.52
N CYS A 249 20.99 -2.64 8.03
CA CYS A 249 21.09 -2.40 9.47
C CYS A 249 19.80 -2.81 10.21
N ARG A 250 18.61 -2.52 9.65
CA ARG A 250 17.31 -2.96 10.22
C ARG A 250 17.22 -4.48 10.28
N TRP A 251 17.57 -5.16 9.19
CA TRP A 251 17.59 -6.62 9.13
C TRP A 251 18.52 -7.24 10.17
N ILE A 252 19.77 -6.73 10.30
CA ILE A 252 20.73 -7.19 11.30
C ILE A 252 20.18 -6.94 12.72
N ALA A 253 19.70 -5.72 12.99
CA ALA A 253 19.18 -5.37 14.30
C ALA A 253 18.05 -6.31 14.73
N ARG A 254 17.08 -6.58 13.84
CA ARG A 254 15.98 -7.51 14.13
C ARG A 254 16.48 -8.95 14.34
N ARG A 255 17.39 -9.43 13.48
CA ARG A 255 17.88 -10.81 13.52
C ARG A 255 18.57 -11.16 14.84
N TYR A 256 19.20 -10.19 15.48
CA TYR A 256 19.92 -10.38 16.74
C TYR A 256 19.18 -9.77 17.94
N ALA A 257 18.01 -9.18 17.74
CA ALA A 257 17.20 -8.68 18.84
C ALA A 257 16.70 -9.86 19.71
N PRO A 258 16.87 -9.81 21.03
CA PRO A 258 16.31 -10.81 21.90
C PRO A 258 14.80 -10.72 21.85
N LEU A 259 14.15 -11.80 21.47
CA LEU A 259 12.70 -11.92 21.61
C LEU A 259 12.40 -12.11 23.09
N GLY A 260 11.60 -11.20 23.67
CA GLY A 260 11.26 -11.25 25.08
C GLY A 260 10.47 -12.53 25.44
N PRO A 261 10.23 -12.81 26.74
CA PRO A 261 9.62 -14.06 27.24
C PRO A 261 8.18 -14.34 26.76
N MET A 262 7.57 -13.44 26.00
CA MET A 262 6.24 -13.64 25.40
C MET A 262 6.24 -14.59 24.18
N PHE A 263 7.41 -14.92 23.63
CA PHE A 263 7.50 -15.78 22.46
C PHE A 263 7.94 -17.19 22.85
N HIS A 264 6.98 -18.00 23.29
CA HIS A 264 7.15 -19.45 23.37
C HIS A 264 6.90 -20.06 21.99
N HIS A 265 7.80 -20.93 21.55
CA HIS A 265 7.63 -21.70 20.32
C HIS A 265 6.33 -22.50 20.39
N PRO A 266 5.37 -22.34 19.45
CA PRO A 266 4.06 -22.99 19.54
C PRO A 266 4.10 -24.51 19.41
N LYS A 267 5.28 -25.10 19.16
CA LYS A 267 5.49 -26.55 19.09
C LYS A 267 6.52 -26.97 20.14
N GLY A 268 6.18 -26.83 21.42
CA GLY A 268 6.82 -27.60 22.46
C GLY A 268 6.47 -29.07 22.23
N LYS A 269 7.23 -29.78 21.42
CA LYS A 269 7.27 -31.24 21.52
C LYS A 269 8.20 -31.54 22.68
N ASP A 270 7.63 -32.08 23.76
CA ASP A 270 8.37 -32.83 24.74
C ASP A 270 9.31 -33.80 24.00
N ARG A 271 10.59 -33.68 24.25
CA ARG A 271 11.59 -34.70 23.96
C ARG A 271 11.91 -35.44 25.25
#